data_0b151aa9085f721d97a4f1cd21634e52
#
_entry.id   0b151aa9085f721d97a4f1cd21634e52
#
_cell.length_a   1.000
_cell.length_b   1.000
_cell.length_c   1.000
_cell.angle_alpha   90.00
_cell.angle_beta   90.00
_cell.angle_gamma   90.00
#
_symmetry.space_group_name_H-M   'P 1'
#
loop_
_entity.id
_entity.type
_entity.pdbx_description
1 polymer ?
#
loop_
_entity_poly.entity_id
_entity_poly.type
_entity_poly.pdbx_seq_one_letter_code
_entity_poly.pdbx_strand_id
1 'polypeptide(L)'
;MLSGLALQDNGIPIYVQLREQIAAAVGRGVLAPGARLPTMREVAVALSIDLNTVQRAYAELERDGILTMVRGRGSFVAETPPQRPRRADTREFAARIAAQAQAAGIALDELAEALKKLAGRT
;
A
#
# COMPACT_ATOMS: atom_id res chain seq x y z
N MET A 1 -12.92 4.65 5.64
CA MET A 1 -11.58 4.35 5.10
C MET A 1 -10.63 5.53 5.20
N LEU A 2 -11.05 6.71 4.77
CA LEU A 2 -10.13 7.85 4.67
C LEU A 2 -9.55 8.30 6.00
N SER A 3 -10.31 8.19 7.08
CA SER A 3 -9.86 8.59 8.41
C SER A 3 -8.72 7.72 8.95
N GLY A 4 -8.53 6.53 8.40
CA GLY A 4 -7.44 5.64 8.83
C GLY A 4 -6.15 5.81 8.05
N LEU A 5 -6.14 6.69 7.04
CA LEU A 5 -4.96 6.90 6.20
C LEU A 5 -4.09 8.01 6.77
N ALA A 6 -2.80 7.73 6.90
CA ALA A 6 -1.83 8.68 7.44
C ALA A 6 -0.64 8.79 6.48
N LEU A 7 -0.70 9.76 5.57
CA LEU A 7 0.36 10.01 4.61
C LEU A 7 1.43 10.90 5.23
N GLN A 8 2.69 10.55 5.03
CA GLN A 8 3.82 11.26 5.62
C GLN A 8 4.79 11.75 4.55
N ASP A 9 5.39 12.89 4.79
CA ASP A 9 6.46 13.43 3.94
C ASP A 9 7.80 12.92 4.48
N ASN A 10 8.16 11.69 4.13
CA ASN A 10 9.33 11.00 4.68
C ASN A 10 10.21 10.35 3.61
N GLY A 11 10.04 10.73 2.34
CA GLY A 11 10.81 10.15 1.24
C GLY A 11 10.18 8.91 0.61
N ILE A 12 9.18 8.31 1.26
CA ILE A 12 8.44 7.19 0.65
C ILE A 12 7.39 7.77 -0.30
N PRO A 13 7.36 7.35 -1.57
CA PRO A 13 6.38 7.89 -2.52
C PRO A 13 4.96 7.75 -2.00
N ILE A 14 4.15 8.78 -2.21
CA ILE A 14 2.78 8.81 -1.67
C ILE A 14 1.94 7.64 -2.20
N TYR A 15 2.08 7.28 -3.49
CA TYR A 15 1.30 6.18 -4.03
C TYR A 15 1.64 4.85 -3.35
N VAL A 16 2.89 4.66 -2.92
CA VAL A 16 3.31 3.45 -2.19
C VAL A 16 2.65 3.42 -0.81
N GLN A 17 2.68 4.56 -0.11
CA GLN A 17 2.05 4.66 1.21
C GLN A 17 0.56 4.37 1.11
N LEU A 18 -0.12 4.98 0.15
CA LEU A 18 -1.56 4.81 -0.06
C LEU A 18 -1.89 3.36 -0.38
N ARG A 19 -1.16 2.76 -1.33
CA ARG A 19 -1.35 1.37 -1.71
C ARG A 19 -1.19 0.44 -0.53
N GLU A 20 -0.10 0.58 0.22
CA GLU A 20 0.20 -0.33 1.32
C GLU A 20 -0.77 -0.19 2.49
N GLN A 21 -1.23 1.03 2.76
CA GLN A 21 -2.21 1.24 3.84
C GLN A 21 -3.58 0.67 3.47
N ILE A 22 -4.01 0.81 2.23
CA ILE A 22 -5.26 0.18 1.77
C ILE A 22 -5.13 -1.34 1.79
N ALA A 23 -4.03 -1.87 1.27
CA ALA A 23 -3.79 -3.32 1.25
C ALA A 23 -3.80 -3.90 2.67
N ALA A 24 -3.18 -3.21 3.62
CA ALA A 24 -3.17 -3.65 5.02
C ALA A 24 -4.58 -3.63 5.63
N ALA A 25 -5.37 -2.59 5.35
CA ALA A 25 -6.75 -2.49 5.85
C ALA A 25 -7.62 -3.62 5.31
N VAL A 26 -7.46 -3.96 4.01
CA VAL A 26 -8.17 -5.09 3.41
C VAL A 26 -7.71 -6.40 4.04
N GLY A 27 -6.41 -6.59 4.17
CA GLY A 27 -5.85 -7.83 4.70
C GLY A 27 -6.24 -8.10 6.15
N ARG A 28 -6.47 -7.03 6.94
CA ARG A 28 -6.90 -7.15 8.34
C ARG A 28 -8.41 -7.19 8.52
N GLY A 29 -9.16 -7.09 7.42
CA GLY A 29 -10.62 -7.11 7.47
C GLY A 29 -11.27 -5.79 7.89
N VAL A 30 -10.50 -4.70 8.01
CA VAL A 30 -11.05 -3.37 8.29
C VAL A 30 -11.91 -2.92 7.11
N LEU A 31 -11.46 -3.24 5.89
CA LEU A 31 -12.25 -3.09 4.67
C LEU A 31 -12.72 -4.48 4.28
N ALA A 32 -14.02 -4.72 4.38
CA ALA A 32 -14.60 -6.05 4.14
C ALA A 32 -14.61 -6.41 2.66
N PRO A 33 -14.55 -7.72 2.32
CA PRO A 33 -14.70 -8.15 0.93
C PRO A 33 -15.99 -7.60 0.32
N GLY A 34 -15.92 -7.11 -0.91
CA GLY A 34 -17.05 -6.53 -1.60
C GLY A 34 -17.39 -5.10 -1.21
N ALA A 35 -16.73 -4.54 -0.19
CA ALA A 35 -17.01 -3.18 0.24
C ALA A 35 -16.58 -2.18 -0.83
N ARG A 36 -17.37 -1.14 -1.03
CA ARG A 36 -17.05 -0.09 -1.98
C ARG A 36 -16.04 0.89 -1.38
N LEU A 37 -15.04 1.25 -2.16
CA LEU A 37 -14.09 2.28 -1.78
C LEU A 37 -14.56 3.66 -2.24
N PRO A 38 -14.07 4.73 -1.62
CA PRO A 38 -14.26 6.07 -2.16
C PRO A 38 -13.73 6.14 -3.60
N THR A 39 -14.29 7.03 -4.41
CA THR A 39 -13.78 7.24 -5.76
C THR A 39 -12.37 7.81 -5.69
N MET A 40 -11.61 7.64 -6.76
CA MET A 40 -10.26 8.18 -6.83
C MET A 40 -10.26 9.70 -6.65
N ARG A 41 -11.26 10.40 -7.20
CA ARG A 41 -11.39 11.86 -7.02
C ARG A 41 -11.65 12.22 -5.57
N GLU A 42 -12.53 11.47 -4.90
CA GLU A 42 -12.81 11.71 -3.48
C GLU A 42 -11.55 11.57 -2.64
N VAL A 43 -10.74 10.55 -2.91
CA VAL A 43 -9.48 10.34 -2.21
C VAL A 43 -8.50 11.48 -2.48
N ALA A 44 -8.35 11.85 -3.75
CA ALA A 44 -7.44 12.93 -4.14
C ALA A 44 -7.79 14.25 -3.44
N VAL A 45 -9.08 14.58 -3.40
CA VAL A 45 -9.55 15.80 -2.73
C VAL A 45 -9.35 15.71 -1.23
N ALA A 46 -9.77 14.60 -0.62
CA ALA A 46 -9.72 14.44 0.84
C ALA A 46 -8.30 14.45 1.38
N LEU A 47 -7.36 13.88 0.64
CA LEU A 47 -5.95 13.79 1.06
C LEU A 47 -5.08 14.89 0.46
N SER A 48 -5.64 15.75 -0.35
CA SER A 48 -4.91 16.84 -1.04
C SER A 48 -3.72 16.32 -1.84
N ILE A 49 -3.94 15.26 -2.60
CA ILE A 49 -2.90 14.64 -3.43
C ILE A 49 -3.34 14.60 -4.89
N ASP A 50 -2.38 14.37 -5.77
CA ASP A 50 -2.61 14.31 -7.21
C ASP A 50 -3.49 13.10 -7.56
N LEU A 51 -4.46 13.31 -8.44
CA LEU A 51 -5.32 12.23 -8.93
C LEU A 51 -4.51 11.10 -9.56
N ASN A 52 -3.45 11.43 -10.30
CA ASN A 52 -2.58 10.42 -10.92
C ASN A 52 -1.93 9.50 -9.87
N THR A 53 -1.59 10.05 -8.71
CA THR A 53 -1.04 9.29 -7.58
C THR A 53 -2.05 8.29 -7.07
N VAL A 54 -3.32 8.70 -6.93
CA VAL A 54 -4.40 7.81 -6.49
C VAL A 54 -4.66 6.73 -7.54
N GLN A 55 -4.70 7.12 -8.82
CA GLN A 55 -4.92 6.18 -9.93
C GLN A 55 -3.85 5.09 -9.93
N ARG A 56 -2.60 5.47 -9.71
CA ARG A 56 -1.49 4.51 -9.68
C ARG A 56 -1.66 3.51 -8.52
N ALA A 57 -1.99 4.01 -7.33
CA ALA A 57 -2.20 3.15 -6.17
C ALA A 57 -3.34 2.17 -6.41
N TYR A 58 -4.47 2.65 -6.93
CA TYR A 58 -5.63 1.80 -7.19
C TYR A 58 -5.34 0.76 -8.29
N ALA A 59 -4.62 1.16 -9.34
CA ALA A 59 -4.28 0.25 -10.42
C ALA A 59 -3.38 -0.89 -9.92
N GLU A 60 -2.42 -0.59 -9.05
CA GLU A 60 -1.56 -1.61 -8.48
C GLU A 60 -2.32 -2.54 -7.53
N LEU A 61 -3.27 -2.00 -6.77
CA LEU A 61 -4.12 -2.81 -5.90
C LEU A 61 -5.01 -3.75 -6.72
N GLU A 62 -5.51 -3.30 -7.87
CA GLU A 62 -6.28 -4.16 -8.76
C GLU A 62 -5.40 -5.27 -9.34
N ARG A 63 -4.20 -4.92 -9.81
CA ARG A 63 -3.26 -5.90 -10.34
C ARG A 63 -2.94 -6.99 -9.31
N ASP A 64 -2.83 -6.60 -8.04
CA ASP A 64 -2.48 -7.52 -6.96
C ASP A 64 -3.68 -8.31 -6.42
N GLY A 65 -4.86 -8.14 -7.01
CA GLY A 65 -6.05 -8.88 -6.62
C GLY A 65 -6.71 -8.38 -5.35
N ILE A 66 -6.33 -7.20 -4.86
CA ILE A 66 -6.87 -6.62 -3.63
C ILE A 66 -8.15 -5.85 -3.91
N LEU A 67 -8.20 -5.13 -5.03
CA LEU A 67 -9.37 -4.39 -5.48
C LEU A 67 -9.90 -4.92 -6.79
N THR A 68 -11.19 -4.74 -7.01
CA THR A 68 -11.85 -4.97 -8.29
C THR A 68 -12.45 -3.64 -8.75
N MET A 69 -12.10 -3.21 -9.94
CA MET A 69 -12.68 -2.01 -10.54
C MET A 69 -13.79 -2.41 -11.50
N VAL A 70 -14.98 -1.87 -11.26
CA VAL A 70 -16.15 -2.15 -12.10
C VAL A 70 -16.53 -0.87 -12.82
N ARG A 71 -16.39 -0.90 -14.14
CA ARG A 71 -16.65 0.26 -14.99
C ARG A 71 -18.06 0.77 -14.77
N GLY A 72 -18.19 2.07 -14.49
CA GLY A 72 -19.48 2.71 -14.24
C GLY A 72 -20.01 2.51 -12.82
N ARG A 73 -19.36 1.69 -12.00
CA ARG A 73 -19.80 1.41 -10.63
C ARG A 73 -18.81 1.84 -9.55
N GLY A 74 -17.50 1.77 -9.85
CA GLY A 74 -16.46 2.19 -8.93
C GLY A 74 -15.48 1.08 -8.56
N SER A 75 -14.80 1.26 -7.45
CA SER A 75 -13.78 0.33 -6.96
C SER A 75 -14.29 -0.37 -5.70
N PHE A 76 -14.08 -1.66 -5.63
CA PHE A 76 -14.56 -2.52 -4.55
C PHE A 76 -13.43 -3.40 -4.04
N VAL A 77 -13.49 -3.76 -2.76
CA VAL A 77 -12.61 -4.78 -2.21
C VAL A 77 -12.93 -6.11 -2.91
N ALA A 78 -11.92 -6.84 -3.35
CA ALA A 78 -12.12 -8.15 -3.99
C ALA A 78 -12.85 -9.10 -3.04
N GLU A 79 -13.65 -10.01 -3.60
CA GLU A 79 -14.41 -10.97 -2.79
C GLU A 79 -13.50 -11.93 -2.02
N THR A 80 -12.37 -12.29 -2.61
CA THR A 80 -11.37 -13.13 -1.96
C THR A 80 -10.00 -12.46 -2.03
N PRO A 81 -9.81 -11.38 -1.23
CA PRO A 81 -8.53 -10.68 -1.25
C PRO A 81 -7.44 -11.51 -0.58
N PRO A 82 -6.17 -11.29 -0.95
CA PRO A 82 -5.06 -11.95 -0.26
C PRO A 82 -5.09 -11.65 1.23
N GLN A 83 -4.87 -12.67 2.05
CA GLN A 83 -4.82 -12.51 3.50
C GLN A 83 -3.48 -11.91 3.93
N ARG A 84 -3.52 -11.03 4.92
CA ARG A 84 -2.32 -10.47 5.52
C ARG A 84 -2.40 -10.65 7.04
N PRO A 85 -1.27 -10.92 7.72
CA PRO A 85 -1.29 -11.01 9.18
C PRO A 85 -1.67 -9.67 9.79
N ARG A 86 -2.30 -9.71 10.96
CA ARG A 86 -2.74 -8.51 11.67
C ARG A 86 -1.56 -7.62 12.01
N ARG A 87 -0.44 -8.22 12.33
CA ARG A 87 0.83 -7.53 12.57
C ARG A 87 1.94 -8.40 12.00
N ALA A 88 2.76 -7.81 11.16
CA ALA A 88 3.88 -8.52 10.59
C ALA A 88 4.97 -8.76 11.66
N ASP A 89 5.56 -9.94 11.63
CA ASP A 89 6.76 -10.22 12.39
C ASP A 89 7.92 -9.50 11.69
N THR A 90 8.60 -8.64 12.42
CA THR A 90 9.69 -7.83 11.87
C THR A 90 10.80 -8.68 11.28
N ARG A 91 11.17 -9.78 11.95
CA ARG A 91 12.22 -10.68 11.47
C ARG A 91 11.84 -11.35 10.16
N GLU A 92 10.62 -11.87 10.10
CA GLU A 92 10.14 -12.54 8.92
C GLU A 92 9.98 -11.56 7.75
N PHE A 93 9.45 -10.36 8.04
CA PHE A 93 9.34 -9.32 7.04
C PHE A 93 10.72 -8.92 6.50
N ALA A 94 11.69 -8.72 7.40
CA ALA A 94 13.05 -8.36 7.01
C ALA A 94 13.68 -9.45 6.16
N ALA A 95 13.44 -10.72 6.47
CA ALA A 95 13.96 -11.82 5.69
C ALA A 95 13.40 -11.82 4.26
N ARG A 96 12.11 -11.54 4.10
CA ARG A 96 11.50 -11.45 2.77
C ARG A 96 12.07 -10.28 1.97
N ILE A 97 12.22 -9.12 2.61
CA ILE A 97 12.79 -7.94 1.96
C ILE A 97 14.25 -8.21 1.56
N ALA A 98 15.00 -8.88 2.43
CA ALA A 98 16.38 -9.25 2.14
C ALA A 98 16.48 -10.18 0.92
N ALA A 99 15.58 -11.17 0.84
CA ALA A 99 15.56 -12.09 -0.30
C ALA A 99 15.21 -11.35 -1.59
N GLN A 100 14.27 -10.42 -1.55
CA GLN A 100 13.90 -9.61 -2.70
C GLN A 100 15.06 -8.71 -3.13
N ALA A 101 15.77 -8.11 -2.18
CA ALA A 101 16.91 -7.26 -2.48
C ALA A 101 18.03 -8.05 -3.15
N GLN A 102 18.35 -9.24 -2.64
CA GLN A 102 19.37 -10.10 -3.22
C GLN A 102 19.00 -10.52 -4.63
N ALA A 103 17.75 -10.89 -4.86
CA ALA A 103 17.28 -11.24 -6.19
C ALA A 103 17.34 -10.05 -7.17
N ALA A 104 17.21 -8.83 -6.66
CA ALA A 104 17.30 -7.60 -7.46
C ALA A 104 18.75 -7.09 -7.60
N GLY A 105 19.72 -7.77 -7.02
CA GLY A 105 21.12 -7.36 -7.09
C GLY A 105 21.47 -6.22 -6.14
N ILE A 106 20.67 -6.00 -5.11
CA ILE A 106 20.89 -4.95 -4.12
C ILE A 106 21.58 -5.55 -2.90
N ALA A 107 22.72 -4.97 -2.49
CA ALA A 107 23.42 -5.42 -1.30
C ALA A 107 22.61 -5.09 -0.05
N LEU A 108 22.62 -5.97 0.93
CA LEU A 108 21.81 -5.78 2.15
C LEU A 108 22.25 -4.58 2.97
N ASP A 109 23.55 -4.27 3.01
CA ASP A 109 24.04 -3.10 3.71
C ASP A 109 23.61 -1.81 3.03
N GLU A 110 23.54 -1.80 1.69
CA GLU A 110 23.01 -0.68 0.91
C GLU A 110 21.52 -0.46 1.22
N LEU A 111 20.75 -1.56 1.26
CA LEU A 111 19.34 -1.49 1.62
C LEU A 111 19.17 -0.98 3.05
N ALA A 112 19.98 -1.47 3.99
CA ALA A 112 19.93 -1.03 5.39
C ALA A 112 20.17 0.47 5.52
N GLU A 113 21.14 1.01 4.78
CA GLU A 113 21.40 2.45 4.80
C GLU A 113 20.23 3.25 4.24
N ALA A 114 19.62 2.78 3.17
CA ALA A 114 18.44 3.43 2.60
C ALA A 114 17.29 3.43 3.59
N LEU A 115 17.06 2.30 4.29
CA LEU A 115 16.01 2.21 5.29
C LEU A 115 16.25 3.14 6.47
N LYS A 116 17.50 3.27 6.90
CA LYS A 116 17.86 4.21 7.98
C LYS A 116 17.52 5.64 7.60
N LYS A 117 17.80 6.02 6.37
CA LYS A 117 17.47 7.37 5.87
C LYS A 117 15.96 7.61 5.87
N LEU A 118 15.20 6.61 5.42
CA LEU A 118 13.72 6.71 5.43
C LEU A 118 13.18 6.80 6.85
N ALA A 119 13.84 6.15 7.80
CA ALA A 119 13.43 6.20 9.20
C ALA A 119 13.85 7.52 9.89
N GLY A 120 14.57 8.40 9.18
CA GLY A 120 15.04 9.67 9.75
C GLY A 120 16.28 9.54 10.62
N ARG A 121 17.02 8.41 10.49
CA ARG A 121 18.26 8.17 11.24
C ARG A 121 19.43 8.21 10.27
N THR A 122 20.30 9.11 10.47
CA THR A 122 21.51 9.28 9.65
C THR A 122 22.73 8.69 10.32
#